data_af2d24f8cb7380b3cf62e6847b283011
#
_entry.id   af2d24f8cb7380b3cf62e6847b283011
#
_cell.length_a   1.000
_cell.length_b   1.000
_cell.length_c   1.000
_cell.angle_alpha   90.00
_cell.angle_beta   90.00
_cell.angle_gamma   90.00
#
_symmetry.space_group_name_H-M   'P 1'
#
loop_
_entity.id
_entity.type
_entity.pdbx_description
1 polymer ?
#
loop_
_entity_poly.entity_id
_entity_poly.type
_entity_poly.pdbx_seq_one_letter_code
_entity_poly.pdbx_strand_id
1 'polypeptide(L)'
;MTKEAVQLSLPGFDQAFGQWRGDYAQQIEDDRTVQNRSGVEINPLYTSRDWSGERYLTDLSFPGQYPYTRGIYPTMHRGRTWTQRQLIGLGTPEDYNRRVRSILDHGATAISLLPCNSGFRGIDCDEVDPVLLGTCGTVVNTSDHMDRALAGVPLGQISTAMNDPSPFTLLAFTLGVAKKRGIPWTSISGTSNQSDYLSHFIANHMFYRLSLPGSRRVLLDHIDFCRQHVPNWNPVSVVGQHMQQAGATPAETMGFTLSTALQYAQDCIERGMDVDVTLRRFTFFFDISISFFEEIAKFRAGRRIWARLARERLGAKNPASWRFKFHGQTSGVDLTEQQPLNNIARVTTQAIAGILSGLQSMHTDAYDEATSTPTAESAQIAVATQNILREEAHLCDVIDPLGGSYYVETLTDRMEAEIEAVISRIDAAGGMYKAAEAGLVQTMIGESALAFQAKIESGEQKVVGVNCYQDDDEVRSSRATERPDLTRMKEHVARFKAFKEQRSQADVQRGLDAITSAAASSSENIYARVVEAAELGVTHGEIVSCLRRELGFGQPLIIA
;
A
#
# COMPACT_ATOMS: atom_id res chain seq x y z
N MET A 1 -38.51 14.52 -7.75
CA MET A 1 -39.23 14.71 -6.46
C MET A 1 -38.16 14.81 -5.38
N THR A 2 -37.82 16.02 -5.01
CA THR A 2 -36.95 16.31 -3.87
C THR A 2 -37.64 15.81 -2.60
N LYS A 3 -37.13 14.74 -1.99
CA LYS A 3 -37.53 14.34 -0.64
C LYS A 3 -37.01 15.42 0.31
N GLU A 4 -37.90 16.28 0.79
CA GLU A 4 -37.63 17.08 1.97
C GLU A 4 -37.28 16.12 3.11
N ALA A 5 -36.05 16.22 3.61
CA ALA A 5 -35.62 15.51 4.80
C ALA A 5 -36.51 15.98 5.97
N VAL A 6 -37.25 15.08 6.57
CA VAL A 6 -37.95 15.36 7.84
C VAL A 6 -36.87 15.58 8.89
N GLN A 7 -36.55 16.81 9.12
CA GLN A 7 -35.62 17.22 10.16
C GLN A 7 -36.28 16.97 11.50
N LEU A 8 -35.79 16.01 12.29
CA LEU A 8 -36.16 15.85 13.70
C LEU A 8 -35.72 17.13 14.43
N SER A 9 -36.60 18.14 14.45
CA SER A 9 -36.34 19.37 15.17
C SER A 9 -36.47 19.08 16.66
N LEU A 10 -35.36 19.00 17.36
CA LEU A 10 -35.35 19.03 18.83
C LEU A 10 -35.92 20.38 19.27
N PRO A 11 -36.98 20.41 20.12
CA PRO A 11 -37.53 21.67 20.59
C PRO A 11 -36.44 22.56 21.19
N GLY A 12 -36.36 23.82 20.74
CA GLY A 12 -35.36 24.77 21.21
C GLY A 12 -33.97 24.67 20.58
N PHE A 13 -33.72 23.70 19.70
CA PHE A 13 -32.42 23.52 19.06
C PHE A 13 -31.98 24.76 18.28
N ASP A 14 -32.86 25.33 17.47
CA ASP A 14 -32.53 26.49 16.62
C ASP A 14 -32.18 27.70 17.43
N GLN A 15 -32.86 27.92 18.55
CA GLN A 15 -32.58 29.00 19.50
C GLN A 15 -31.21 28.80 20.17
N ALA A 16 -30.96 27.61 20.68
CA ALA A 16 -29.69 27.29 21.34
C ALA A 16 -28.49 27.34 20.36
N PHE A 17 -28.68 26.84 19.14
CA PHE A 17 -27.65 26.93 18.11
C PHE A 17 -27.38 28.37 17.66
N GLY A 18 -28.44 29.18 17.52
CA GLY A 18 -28.30 30.59 17.19
C GLY A 18 -27.58 31.38 18.29
N GLN A 19 -27.86 31.10 19.56
CA GLN A 19 -27.14 31.69 20.66
C GLN A 19 -25.66 31.30 20.66
N TRP A 20 -25.37 29.99 20.58
CA TRP A 20 -23.99 29.51 20.47
C TRP A 20 -23.22 30.18 19.33
N ARG A 21 -23.84 30.29 18.15
CA ARG A 21 -23.21 30.94 17.00
C ARG A 21 -22.92 32.40 17.20
N GLY A 22 -23.80 33.10 17.95
CA GLY A 22 -23.59 34.48 18.34
C GLY A 22 -22.43 34.61 19.33
N ASP A 23 -22.37 33.75 20.34
CA ASP A 23 -21.30 33.73 21.34
C ASP A 23 -19.95 33.36 20.67
N TYR A 24 -19.94 32.40 19.74
CA TYR A 24 -18.76 32.03 18.97
C TYR A 24 -18.23 33.21 18.17
N ALA A 25 -19.10 33.89 17.41
CA ALA A 25 -18.72 35.04 16.58
C ALA A 25 -18.18 36.22 17.40
N GLN A 26 -18.58 36.34 18.66
CA GLN A 26 -18.06 37.38 19.58
C GLN A 26 -16.70 37.06 20.19
N GLN A 27 -16.36 35.78 20.28
CA GLN A 27 -15.13 35.32 20.98
C GLN A 27 -13.99 34.96 20.00
N ILE A 28 -14.32 34.65 18.72
CA ILE A 28 -13.30 34.34 17.75
C ILE A 28 -12.73 35.63 17.15
N GLU A 29 -11.42 35.80 17.23
CA GLU A 29 -10.73 36.98 16.69
C GLU A 29 -10.51 36.86 15.17
N ASP A 30 -10.26 35.64 14.66
CA ASP A 30 -10.01 35.33 13.27
C ASP A 30 -10.78 34.05 12.87
N ASP A 31 -11.97 34.24 12.28
CA ASP A 31 -12.80 33.15 11.76
C ASP A 31 -12.31 32.73 10.36
N ARG A 32 -11.13 32.18 10.31
CA ARG A 32 -10.52 31.70 9.07
C ARG A 32 -11.27 30.49 8.50
N THR A 33 -11.38 30.42 7.20
CA THR A 33 -11.81 29.21 6.50
C THR A 33 -10.77 28.11 6.69
N VAL A 34 -11.16 27.00 7.28
CA VAL A 34 -10.30 25.82 7.46
C VAL A 34 -10.64 24.81 6.38
N GLN A 35 -9.62 24.32 5.68
CA GLN A 35 -9.76 23.24 4.70
C GLN A 35 -8.80 22.10 5.05
N ASN A 36 -9.23 20.88 4.78
CA ASN A 36 -8.33 19.72 4.83
C ASN A 36 -7.44 19.67 3.58
N ARG A 37 -6.58 18.66 3.46
CA ARG A 37 -5.63 18.52 2.35
C ARG A 37 -6.33 18.30 0.99
N SER A 38 -7.51 17.70 0.99
CA SER A 38 -8.35 17.50 -0.20
C SER A 38 -9.21 18.75 -0.56
N GLY A 39 -9.04 19.88 0.14
CA GLY A 39 -9.77 21.12 -0.11
C GLY A 39 -11.19 21.15 0.49
N VAL A 40 -11.60 20.12 1.22
CA VAL A 40 -12.92 20.07 1.86
C VAL A 40 -12.96 21.07 3.02
N GLU A 41 -13.93 22.00 3.00
CA GLU A 41 -14.12 22.97 4.06
C GLU A 41 -14.59 22.31 5.36
N ILE A 42 -14.00 22.71 6.47
CA ILE A 42 -14.27 22.18 7.80
C ILE A 42 -14.96 23.26 8.63
N ASN A 43 -16.20 23.00 9.03
CA ASN A 43 -16.96 23.86 9.92
C ASN A 43 -16.47 23.78 11.37
N PRO A 44 -16.61 24.85 12.17
CA PRO A 44 -16.22 24.83 13.58
C PRO A 44 -17.06 23.88 14.45
N LEU A 45 -18.28 23.56 14.02
CA LEU A 45 -19.18 22.65 14.72
C LEU A 45 -20.03 21.87 13.73
N TYR A 46 -20.26 20.60 14.03
CA TYR A 46 -21.19 19.71 13.33
C TYR A 46 -22.28 19.21 14.26
N THR A 47 -23.49 19.09 13.75
CA THR A 47 -24.70 18.80 14.55
C THR A 47 -25.59 17.79 13.81
N SER A 48 -26.76 17.47 14.40
CA SER A 48 -27.80 16.68 13.73
C SER A 48 -28.36 17.32 12.44
N ARG A 49 -28.04 18.58 12.15
CA ARG A 49 -28.37 19.24 10.87
C ARG A 49 -27.45 18.79 9.74
N ASP A 50 -26.20 18.47 10.07
CA ASP A 50 -25.19 18.11 9.09
C ASP A 50 -25.30 16.62 8.72
N TRP A 51 -25.69 15.78 9.68
CA TRP A 51 -25.91 14.35 9.47
C TRP A 51 -27.10 13.85 10.30
N SER A 52 -28.04 13.16 9.65
CA SER A 52 -29.27 12.63 10.25
C SER A 52 -29.19 11.12 10.46
N GLY A 53 -29.66 10.66 11.63
CA GLY A 53 -29.78 9.24 11.96
C GLY A 53 -30.74 8.44 11.05
N GLU A 54 -31.56 9.10 10.23
CA GLU A 54 -32.43 8.43 9.24
C GLU A 54 -31.64 7.64 8.20
N ARG A 55 -30.41 8.08 7.92
CA ARG A 55 -29.47 7.43 7.00
C ARG A 55 -28.69 6.28 7.63
N TYR A 56 -28.99 5.91 8.89
CA TYR A 56 -28.23 4.88 9.61
C TYR A 56 -28.16 3.54 8.87
N LEU A 57 -29.28 3.02 8.38
CA LEU A 57 -29.30 1.71 7.73
C LEU A 57 -28.75 1.72 6.30
N THR A 58 -28.89 2.85 5.60
CA THR A 58 -28.46 2.95 4.19
C THR A 58 -26.98 3.25 4.06
N ASP A 59 -26.45 4.17 4.87
CA ASP A 59 -25.13 4.74 4.68
C ASP A 59 -24.13 4.27 5.74
N LEU A 60 -24.57 4.12 6.98
CA LEU A 60 -23.73 3.66 8.08
C LEU A 60 -23.78 2.15 8.26
N SER A 61 -24.98 1.59 8.41
CA SER A 61 -25.27 0.17 8.60
C SER A 61 -24.52 -0.44 9.80
N PHE A 62 -24.40 -1.77 9.85
CA PHE A 62 -23.67 -2.48 10.89
C PHE A 62 -22.31 -2.99 10.38
N PRO A 63 -21.32 -3.18 11.27
CA PRO A 63 -20.04 -3.76 10.89
C PRO A 63 -20.22 -5.09 10.16
N GLY A 64 -19.51 -5.28 9.06
CA GLY A 64 -19.57 -6.48 8.23
C GLY A 64 -20.75 -6.55 7.25
N GLN A 65 -21.62 -5.54 7.23
CA GLN A 65 -22.77 -5.44 6.33
C GLN A 65 -22.56 -4.33 5.29
N TYR A 66 -23.16 -4.53 4.12
CA TYR A 66 -23.19 -3.51 3.07
C TYR A 66 -23.80 -2.19 3.61
N PRO A 67 -23.23 -1.02 3.33
CA PRO A 67 -22.11 -0.72 2.43
C PRO A 67 -20.73 -0.78 3.08
N TYR A 68 -20.55 -1.42 4.21
CA TYR A 68 -19.31 -1.62 4.96
C TYR A 68 -18.67 -0.35 5.54
N THR A 69 -19.40 0.72 5.71
CA THR A 69 -18.88 1.99 6.26
C THR A 69 -18.17 1.78 7.59
N ARG A 70 -18.74 0.95 8.47
CA ARG A 70 -18.21 0.64 9.81
C ARG A 70 -17.19 -0.50 9.85
N GLY A 71 -16.79 -1.02 8.71
CA GLY A 71 -15.82 -2.10 8.59
C GLY A 71 -16.34 -3.34 7.88
N ILE A 72 -15.41 -4.16 7.38
CA ILE A 72 -15.72 -5.29 6.47
C ILE A 72 -16.02 -6.62 7.19
N TYR A 73 -15.85 -6.66 8.52
CA TYR A 73 -16.15 -7.83 9.35
C TYR A 73 -17.06 -7.45 10.52
N PRO A 74 -17.94 -8.36 10.99
CA PRO A 74 -18.84 -8.07 12.11
C PRO A 74 -18.12 -7.74 13.42
N THR A 75 -16.94 -8.32 13.63
CA THR A 75 -16.18 -8.17 14.88
C THR A 75 -14.99 -7.21 14.77
N MET A 76 -14.56 -6.86 13.56
CA MET A 76 -13.38 -6.01 13.30
C MET A 76 -12.23 -6.30 14.28
N HIS A 77 -11.56 -5.28 14.82
CA HIS A 77 -10.41 -5.45 15.71
C HIS A 77 -10.75 -6.05 17.08
N ARG A 78 -12.02 -6.02 17.50
CA ARG A 78 -12.47 -6.69 18.72
C ARG A 78 -12.37 -8.22 18.62
N GLY A 79 -12.62 -8.77 17.43
CA GLY A 79 -12.52 -10.23 17.19
C GLY A 79 -11.13 -10.67 16.75
N ARG A 80 -10.50 -9.88 15.90
CA ARG A 80 -9.13 -10.10 15.42
C ARG A 80 -8.47 -8.76 15.12
N THR A 81 -7.39 -8.47 15.80
CA THR A 81 -6.58 -7.28 15.55
C THR A 81 -5.95 -7.32 14.17
N TRP A 82 -5.44 -6.20 13.70
CA TRP A 82 -4.73 -6.12 12.42
C TRP A 82 -3.48 -7.00 12.42
N THR A 83 -3.11 -7.45 11.25
CA THR A 83 -1.84 -8.14 11.04
C THR A 83 -0.71 -7.11 11.16
N GLN A 84 0.15 -7.29 12.15
CA GLN A 84 1.31 -6.44 12.38
C GLN A 84 2.43 -6.89 11.46
N ARG A 85 2.75 -6.06 10.46
CA ARG A 85 3.65 -6.41 9.37
C ARG A 85 4.65 -5.29 9.13
N GLN A 86 5.88 -5.50 9.57
CA GLN A 86 6.96 -4.57 9.30
C GLN A 86 7.58 -4.81 7.93
N LEU A 87 7.79 -3.72 7.20
CA LEU A 87 8.56 -3.72 5.96
C LEU A 87 10.03 -3.88 6.30
N ILE A 88 10.69 -4.88 5.73
CA ILE A 88 12.09 -5.17 6.00
C ILE A 88 12.84 -5.25 4.69
N GLY A 89 13.90 -4.46 4.60
CA GLY A 89 14.81 -4.50 3.48
C GLY A 89 16.21 -4.10 3.92
N LEU A 90 17.09 -5.07 4.17
CA LEU A 90 18.47 -4.82 4.59
C LEU A 90 19.40 -5.93 4.13
N GLY A 91 20.51 -5.57 3.50
CA GLY A 91 21.70 -6.39 3.34
C GLY A 91 21.53 -7.71 2.58
N THR A 92 22.18 -8.73 3.10
CA THR A 92 22.15 -10.09 2.57
C THR A 92 20.88 -10.86 3.03
N PRO A 93 20.57 -12.02 2.44
CA PRO A 93 19.50 -12.90 2.94
C PRO A 93 19.63 -13.24 4.42
N GLU A 94 20.83 -13.42 4.93
CA GLU A 94 21.12 -13.71 6.34
C GLU A 94 20.86 -12.48 7.23
N ASP A 95 21.13 -11.27 6.75
CA ASP A 95 20.83 -10.02 7.47
C ASP A 95 19.31 -9.85 7.61
N TYR A 96 18.58 -10.07 6.52
CA TYR A 96 17.11 -10.11 6.53
C TYR A 96 16.58 -11.15 7.52
N ASN A 97 17.09 -12.37 7.47
CA ASN A 97 16.64 -13.46 8.35
C ASN A 97 16.80 -13.10 9.84
N ARG A 98 17.95 -12.51 10.21
CA ARG A 98 18.17 -12.06 11.60
C ARG A 98 17.15 -10.99 12.00
N ARG A 99 16.90 -9.98 11.14
CA ARG A 99 15.94 -8.91 11.41
C ARG A 99 14.51 -9.45 11.51
N VAL A 100 14.09 -10.30 10.58
CA VAL A 100 12.76 -10.95 10.61
C VAL A 100 12.53 -11.71 11.89
N ARG A 101 13.49 -12.53 12.32
CA ARG A 101 13.36 -13.29 13.57
C ARG A 101 13.24 -12.35 14.77
N SER A 102 14.08 -11.32 14.83
CA SER A 102 14.02 -10.33 15.90
C SER A 102 12.64 -9.66 15.99
N ILE A 103 12.07 -9.19 14.89
CA ILE A 103 10.76 -8.52 14.96
C ILE A 103 9.61 -9.49 15.25
N LEU A 104 9.70 -10.75 14.83
CA LEU A 104 8.71 -11.77 15.19
C LEU A 104 8.75 -12.06 16.71
N ASP A 105 9.94 -12.12 17.30
CA ASP A 105 10.12 -12.27 18.74
C ASP A 105 9.58 -11.06 19.53
N HIS A 106 9.48 -9.89 18.89
CA HIS A 106 8.93 -8.65 19.47
C HIS A 106 7.45 -8.39 19.13
N GLY A 107 6.74 -9.38 18.57
CA GLY A 107 5.28 -9.33 18.42
C GLY A 107 4.75 -9.07 17.02
N ALA A 108 5.61 -8.96 15.99
CA ALA A 108 5.13 -8.97 14.62
C ALA A 108 4.43 -10.30 14.29
N THR A 109 3.35 -10.25 13.53
CA THR A 109 2.51 -11.43 13.24
C THR A 109 2.57 -11.88 11.78
N ALA A 110 3.32 -11.15 10.96
CA ALA A 110 3.55 -11.45 9.55
C ALA A 110 4.90 -10.87 9.12
N ILE A 111 5.38 -11.31 7.97
CA ILE A 111 6.64 -10.84 7.41
C ILE A 111 6.42 -10.10 6.08
N SER A 112 7.33 -9.19 5.76
CA SER A 112 7.38 -8.49 4.49
C SER A 112 8.83 -8.43 4.01
N LEU A 113 9.07 -8.72 2.74
CA LEU A 113 10.39 -8.65 2.13
C LEU A 113 10.41 -7.53 1.10
N LEU A 114 11.31 -6.56 1.32
CA LEU A 114 11.64 -5.51 0.37
C LEU A 114 12.93 -5.90 -0.35
N PRO A 115 12.93 -6.08 -1.68
CA PRO A 115 14.14 -6.39 -2.41
C PRO A 115 15.05 -5.17 -2.54
N CYS A 116 16.34 -5.42 -2.72
CA CYS A 116 17.33 -4.37 -3.01
C CYS A 116 16.96 -3.56 -4.27
N ASN A 117 17.40 -2.33 -4.33
CA ASN A 117 17.19 -1.44 -5.48
C ASN A 117 17.65 -2.09 -6.81
N SER A 118 18.75 -2.86 -6.82
CA SER A 118 19.16 -3.65 -8.00
C SER A 118 18.06 -4.63 -8.43
N GLY A 119 17.44 -5.33 -7.47
CA GLY A 119 16.32 -6.22 -7.72
C GLY A 119 15.11 -5.47 -8.28
N PHE A 120 14.73 -4.32 -7.71
CA PHE A 120 13.65 -3.49 -8.27
C PHE A 120 13.91 -3.08 -9.73
N ARG A 121 15.16 -2.85 -10.09
CA ARG A 121 15.56 -2.54 -11.47
C ARG A 121 15.70 -3.76 -12.37
N GLY A 122 15.52 -4.96 -11.84
CA GLY A 122 15.64 -6.21 -12.61
C GLY A 122 17.07 -6.58 -12.95
N ILE A 123 18.02 -6.32 -12.04
CA ILE A 123 19.46 -6.53 -12.21
C ILE A 123 19.94 -7.49 -11.12
N ASP A 124 20.80 -8.43 -11.48
CA ASP A 124 21.44 -9.33 -10.53
C ASP A 124 22.56 -8.63 -9.72
N CYS A 125 22.87 -9.17 -8.54
CA CYS A 125 23.83 -8.54 -7.64
C CYS A 125 25.28 -8.57 -8.13
N ASP A 126 25.64 -9.41 -9.08
CA ASP A 126 26.97 -9.47 -9.68
C ASP A 126 27.23 -8.42 -10.78
N GLU A 127 26.16 -7.71 -11.17
CA GLU A 127 26.20 -6.60 -12.14
C GLU A 127 26.27 -5.22 -11.49
N VAL A 128 26.30 -5.16 -10.15
CA VAL A 128 26.27 -3.92 -9.36
C VAL A 128 27.46 -3.87 -8.40
N ASP A 129 28.02 -2.66 -8.17
CA ASP A 129 29.05 -2.49 -7.14
C ASP A 129 28.50 -2.92 -5.76
N PRO A 130 29.19 -3.85 -5.06
CA PRO A 130 28.76 -4.32 -3.75
C PRO A 130 28.50 -3.22 -2.71
N VAL A 131 29.09 -2.04 -2.86
CA VAL A 131 28.88 -0.89 -1.95
C VAL A 131 27.46 -0.32 -2.05
N LEU A 132 26.80 -0.51 -3.19
CA LEU A 132 25.43 -0.05 -3.47
C LEU A 132 24.35 -1.09 -3.12
N LEU A 133 24.76 -2.33 -2.84
CA LEU A 133 23.84 -3.42 -2.60
C LEU A 133 23.34 -3.45 -1.14
N GLY A 134 22.10 -3.81 -0.96
CA GLY A 134 21.50 -4.04 0.35
C GLY A 134 21.25 -2.79 1.19
N THR A 135 21.47 -1.59 0.65
CA THR A 135 21.36 -0.32 1.38
C THR A 135 19.91 0.11 1.64
N CYS A 136 18.98 -0.33 0.81
CA CYS A 136 17.55 0.01 0.92
C CYS A 136 16.63 -1.20 0.73
N GLY A 137 17.17 -2.40 0.72
CA GLY A 137 16.42 -3.64 0.51
C GLY A 137 17.34 -4.86 0.61
N THR A 138 16.75 -6.04 0.58
CA THR A 138 17.48 -7.32 0.70
C THR A 138 17.86 -7.86 -0.68
N VAL A 139 19.08 -8.35 -0.82
CA VAL A 139 19.56 -8.93 -2.08
C VAL A 139 19.04 -10.35 -2.25
N VAL A 140 18.03 -10.53 -3.13
CA VAL A 140 17.45 -11.85 -3.44
C VAL A 140 17.34 -12.03 -4.94
N ASN A 141 18.21 -12.84 -5.53
CA ASN A 141 18.27 -13.10 -6.97
C ASN A 141 18.01 -14.56 -7.36
N THR A 142 17.85 -15.46 -6.38
CA THR A 142 17.63 -16.91 -6.62
C THR A 142 16.75 -17.53 -5.54
N SER A 143 16.25 -18.75 -5.80
CA SER A 143 15.55 -19.57 -4.80
C SER A 143 16.45 -19.94 -3.61
N ASP A 144 17.78 -20.08 -3.80
CA ASP A 144 18.74 -20.29 -2.70
C ASP A 144 18.83 -19.07 -1.78
N HIS A 145 18.89 -17.86 -2.34
CA HIS A 145 18.84 -16.63 -1.57
C HIS A 145 17.53 -16.53 -0.76
N MET A 146 16.41 -16.88 -1.36
CA MET A 146 15.12 -16.91 -0.68
C MET A 146 15.07 -17.97 0.42
N ASP A 147 15.64 -19.15 0.19
CA ASP A 147 15.69 -20.22 1.20
C ASP A 147 16.47 -19.80 2.46
N ARG A 148 17.59 -19.08 2.27
CA ARG A 148 18.39 -18.51 3.36
C ARG A 148 17.67 -17.33 4.06
N ALA A 149 17.03 -16.48 3.31
CA ALA A 149 16.22 -15.37 3.86
C ALA A 149 15.08 -15.88 4.74
N LEU A 150 14.46 -17.00 4.38
CA LEU A 150 13.33 -17.61 5.10
C LEU A 150 13.76 -18.80 6.00
N ALA A 151 15.04 -18.92 6.35
CA ALA A 151 15.51 -19.99 7.21
C ALA A 151 14.84 -19.92 8.61
N GLY A 152 14.20 -21.02 9.03
CA GLY A 152 13.48 -21.11 10.31
C GLY A 152 12.14 -20.34 10.37
N VAL A 153 11.71 -19.69 9.30
CA VAL A 153 10.38 -19.06 9.21
C VAL A 153 9.33 -20.14 8.87
N PRO A 154 8.20 -20.21 9.61
CA PRO A 154 7.14 -21.20 9.38
C PRO A 154 6.26 -20.79 8.17
N LEU A 155 6.81 -20.89 6.96
CA LEU A 155 6.27 -20.37 5.72
C LEU A 155 4.81 -20.77 5.42
N GLY A 156 4.40 -21.99 5.79
CA GLY A 156 3.01 -22.46 5.62
C GLY A 156 2.02 -21.96 6.68
N GLN A 157 2.48 -21.22 7.70
CA GLN A 157 1.65 -20.77 8.83
C GLN A 157 1.64 -19.25 9.00
N ILE A 158 2.62 -18.54 8.42
CA ILE A 158 2.75 -17.09 8.52
C ILE A 158 2.39 -16.43 7.19
N SER A 159 1.69 -15.29 7.26
CA SER A 159 1.40 -14.49 6.07
C SER A 159 2.66 -13.72 5.64
N THR A 160 2.96 -13.76 4.32
CA THR A 160 4.12 -13.06 3.76
C THR A 160 3.69 -11.99 2.77
N ALA A 161 4.38 -10.84 2.74
CA ALA A 161 4.25 -9.88 1.66
C ALA A 161 5.56 -9.82 0.86
N MET A 162 5.44 -9.96 -0.45
CA MET A 162 6.56 -9.81 -1.38
C MET A 162 6.39 -8.49 -2.12
N ASN A 163 7.31 -7.55 -1.86
CA ASN A 163 7.31 -6.24 -2.52
C ASN A 163 8.04 -6.37 -3.86
N ASP A 164 7.39 -7.01 -4.81
CA ASP A 164 8.00 -7.41 -6.07
C ASP A 164 7.11 -7.04 -7.26
N PRO A 165 7.50 -6.07 -8.09
CA PRO A 165 6.79 -5.77 -9.34
C PRO A 165 6.96 -6.91 -10.36
N SER A 166 6.20 -6.86 -11.44
CA SER A 166 6.33 -7.84 -12.55
C SER A 166 7.81 -8.08 -12.90
N PRO A 167 8.23 -9.33 -13.06
CA PRO A 167 7.47 -10.56 -13.22
C PRO A 167 7.30 -11.40 -11.93
N PHE A 168 7.31 -10.81 -10.75
CA PHE A 168 6.98 -11.45 -9.45
C PHE A 168 7.92 -12.60 -9.07
N THR A 169 9.20 -12.42 -9.30
CA THR A 169 10.22 -13.45 -9.07
C THR A 169 10.37 -13.85 -7.61
N LEU A 170 10.11 -12.92 -6.66
CA LEU A 170 10.18 -13.25 -5.23
C LEU A 170 9.14 -14.30 -4.83
N LEU A 171 7.91 -14.22 -5.37
CA LEU A 171 6.94 -15.29 -5.16
C LEU A 171 7.38 -16.57 -5.85
N ALA A 172 7.90 -16.51 -7.08
CA ALA A 172 8.40 -17.69 -7.77
C ALA A 172 9.50 -18.41 -6.96
N PHE A 173 10.47 -17.67 -6.42
CA PHE A 173 11.49 -18.23 -5.53
C PHE A 173 10.90 -18.79 -4.23
N THR A 174 9.90 -18.11 -3.66
CA THR A 174 9.21 -18.59 -2.45
C THR A 174 8.48 -19.92 -2.69
N LEU A 175 7.84 -20.07 -3.86
CA LEU A 175 7.17 -21.32 -4.26
C LEU A 175 8.18 -22.45 -4.47
N GLY A 176 9.35 -22.16 -5.06
CA GLY A 176 10.46 -23.09 -5.17
C GLY A 176 10.97 -23.56 -3.79
N VAL A 177 11.14 -22.62 -2.84
CA VAL A 177 11.50 -22.93 -1.45
C VAL A 177 10.43 -23.79 -0.76
N ALA A 178 9.15 -23.45 -0.92
CA ALA A 178 8.04 -24.22 -0.36
C ALA A 178 8.07 -25.67 -0.87
N LYS A 179 8.24 -25.86 -2.18
CA LYS A 179 8.37 -27.18 -2.82
C LYS A 179 9.55 -27.97 -2.26
N LYS A 180 10.74 -27.34 -2.17
CA LYS A 180 11.95 -27.95 -1.59
C LYS A 180 11.74 -28.41 -0.15
N ARG A 181 10.96 -27.65 0.63
CA ARG A 181 10.64 -27.96 2.05
C ARG A 181 9.42 -28.86 2.23
N GLY A 182 8.79 -29.36 1.15
CA GLY A 182 7.59 -30.17 1.21
C GLY A 182 6.34 -29.44 1.71
N ILE A 183 6.30 -28.11 1.59
CA ILE A 183 5.17 -27.27 1.99
C ILE A 183 4.23 -27.12 0.78
N PRO A 184 2.95 -27.52 0.89
CA PRO A 184 2.01 -27.38 -0.21
C PRO A 184 1.78 -25.89 -0.57
N TRP A 185 1.76 -25.55 -1.83
CA TRP A 185 1.46 -24.18 -2.27
C TRP A 185 0.09 -23.68 -1.80
N THR A 186 -0.86 -24.58 -1.58
CA THR A 186 -2.19 -24.26 -1.02
C THR A 186 -2.16 -23.77 0.42
N SER A 187 -1.07 -24.00 1.17
CA SER A 187 -0.88 -23.46 2.51
C SER A 187 -0.16 -22.11 2.52
N ILE A 188 0.46 -21.70 1.39
CA ILE A 188 1.14 -20.42 1.30
C ILE A 188 0.12 -19.29 1.25
N SER A 189 0.27 -18.34 2.18
CA SER A 189 -0.61 -17.17 2.27
C SER A 189 0.19 -15.87 2.27
N GLY A 190 -0.35 -14.85 1.64
CA GLY A 190 0.34 -13.57 1.54
C GLY A 190 -0.17 -12.68 0.42
N THR A 191 0.69 -11.75 -0.02
CA THR A 191 0.32 -10.72 -0.99
C THR A 191 1.52 -10.34 -1.86
N SER A 192 1.30 -10.21 -3.16
CA SER A 192 2.21 -9.52 -4.09
C SER A 192 2.01 -8.01 -3.94
N ASN A 193 2.77 -7.39 -3.02
CA ASN A 193 2.48 -6.04 -2.52
C ASN A 193 2.79 -4.91 -3.52
N GLN A 194 3.63 -5.16 -4.51
CA GLN A 194 3.99 -4.20 -5.58
C GLN A 194 3.49 -4.68 -6.95
N SER A 195 2.33 -5.36 -6.98
CA SER A 195 1.76 -5.90 -8.22
C SER A 195 1.09 -4.85 -9.10
N ASP A 196 0.77 -3.68 -8.54
CA ASP A 196 0.16 -2.55 -9.24
C ASP A 196 1.16 -1.85 -10.17
N TYR A 197 1.21 -2.29 -11.42
CA TYR A 197 2.10 -1.68 -12.40
C TYR A 197 1.70 -0.24 -12.77
N LEU A 198 0.40 0.11 -12.77
CA LEU A 198 -0.05 1.45 -13.13
C LEU A 198 0.47 2.49 -12.14
N SER A 199 0.44 2.22 -10.84
CA SER A 199 0.96 3.16 -9.85
C SER A 199 2.46 3.44 -10.03
N HIS A 200 3.25 2.48 -10.49
CA HIS A 200 4.67 2.67 -10.78
C HIS A 200 4.89 3.65 -11.94
N PHE A 201 4.10 3.54 -13.01
CA PHE A 201 4.20 4.45 -14.15
C PHE A 201 3.62 5.84 -13.85
N ILE A 202 2.55 5.91 -13.06
CA ILE A 202 1.88 7.15 -12.67
C ILE A 202 2.76 7.99 -11.75
N ALA A 203 3.27 7.40 -10.68
CA ALA A 203 4.13 8.09 -9.72
C ALA A 203 5.59 8.23 -10.20
N ASN A 204 5.87 7.84 -11.43
CA ASN A 204 7.22 7.81 -12.01
C ASN A 204 8.21 7.04 -11.12
N HIS A 205 7.75 5.95 -10.53
CA HIS A 205 8.53 5.13 -9.64
C HIS A 205 9.48 4.24 -10.44
N MET A 206 10.75 4.21 -10.11
CA MET A 206 11.80 3.54 -10.90
C MET A 206 11.67 2.01 -11.07
N PHE A 207 10.51 1.43 -10.73
CA PHE A 207 10.31 -0.03 -10.68
C PHE A 207 9.68 -0.63 -11.94
N TYR A 208 9.55 0.12 -13.02
CA TYR A 208 9.01 -0.42 -14.27
C TYR A 208 10.07 -1.27 -14.99
N ARG A 209 10.10 -2.55 -14.63
CA ARG A 209 11.00 -3.53 -15.25
C ARG A 209 10.63 -3.84 -16.71
N LEU A 210 9.34 -3.85 -16.99
CA LEU A 210 8.76 -4.18 -18.29
C LEU A 210 7.96 -2.97 -18.83
N SER A 211 7.69 -2.97 -20.14
CA SER A 211 6.80 -1.98 -20.74
C SER A 211 5.41 -2.00 -20.10
N LEU A 212 4.64 -0.92 -20.28
CA LEU A 212 3.27 -0.82 -19.74
C LEU A 212 2.38 -1.98 -20.21
N PRO A 213 2.31 -2.33 -21.53
CA PRO A 213 1.56 -3.50 -22.01
C PRO A 213 2.14 -4.83 -21.49
N GLY A 214 3.47 -4.95 -21.42
CA GLY A 214 4.14 -6.15 -20.92
C GLY A 214 3.80 -6.40 -19.45
N SER A 215 3.83 -5.36 -18.63
CA SER A 215 3.44 -5.43 -17.21
C SER A 215 1.98 -5.85 -17.04
N ARG A 216 1.06 -5.30 -17.87
CA ARG A 216 -0.36 -5.69 -17.91
C ARG A 216 -0.52 -7.17 -18.20
N ARG A 217 0.19 -7.68 -19.23
CA ARG A 217 0.13 -9.10 -19.62
C ARG A 217 0.60 -10.00 -18.49
N VAL A 218 1.75 -9.73 -17.90
CA VAL A 218 2.34 -10.56 -16.84
C VAL A 218 1.49 -10.53 -15.57
N LEU A 219 0.88 -9.37 -15.21
CA LEU A 219 -0.03 -9.28 -14.06
C LEU A 219 -1.25 -10.20 -14.23
N LEU A 220 -1.86 -10.21 -15.42
CA LEU A 220 -3.02 -11.08 -15.68
C LEU A 220 -2.66 -12.56 -15.61
N ASP A 221 -1.49 -12.94 -16.13
CA ASP A 221 -0.97 -14.29 -16.02
C ASP A 221 -0.66 -14.70 -14.58
N HIS A 222 -0.13 -13.76 -13.78
CA HIS A 222 0.11 -13.95 -12.36
C HIS A 222 -1.18 -14.17 -11.56
N ILE A 223 -2.21 -13.37 -11.84
CA ILE A 223 -3.53 -13.53 -11.20
C ILE A 223 -4.11 -14.91 -11.51
N ASP A 224 -4.07 -15.33 -12.79
CA ASP A 224 -4.61 -16.61 -13.21
C ASP A 224 -3.84 -17.80 -12.61
N PHE A 225 -2.50 -17.72 -12.60
CA PHE A 225 -1.66 -18.73 -11.94
C PHE A 225 -1.96 -18.85 -10.45
N CYS A 226 -2.01 -17.75 -9.72
CA CYS A 226 -2.26 -17.77 -8.27
C CYS A 226 -3.65 -18.33 -7.96
N ARG A 227 -4.66 -17.97 -8.75
CA ARG A 227 -6.02 -18.51 -8.63
C ARG A 227 -6.04 -20.04 -8.71
N GLN A 228 -5.23 -20.63 -9.57
CA GLN A 228 -5.19 -22.06 -9.80
C GLN A 228 -4.31 -22.83 -8.83
N HIS A 229 -3.15 -22.26 -8.46
CA HIS A 229 -2.08 -22.99 -7.77
C HIS A 229 -1.82 -22.50 -6.34
N VAL A 230 -2.13 -21.24 -6.03
CA VAL A 230 -1.84 -20.62 -4.72
C VAL A 230 -3.09 -19.91 -4.19
N PRO A 231 -4.18 -20.63 -3.90
CA PRO A 231 -5.50 -20.04 -3.66
C PRO A 231 -5.58 -19.13 -2.44
N ASN A 232 -4.62 -19.19 -1.52
CA ASN A 232 -4.53 -18.33 -0.33
C ASN A 232 -3.64 -17.09 -0.53
N TRP A 233 -3.07 -16.90 -1.73
CA TRP A 233 -2.31 -15.72 -2.10
C TRP A 233 -3.21 -14.62 -2.65
N ASN A 234 -2.90 -13.36 -2.34
CA ASN A 234 -3.52 -12.18 -2.93
C ASN A 234 -2.58 -11.66 -4.05
N PRO A 235 -2.86 -11.97 -5.31
CA PRO A 235 -1.97 -11.61 -6.41
C PRO A 235 -2.01 -10.14 -6.77
N VAL A 236 -3.05 -9.42 -6.32
CA VAL A 236 -3.24 -7.99 -6.59
C VAL A 236 -3.26 -7.22 -5.29
N SER A 237 -2.36 -6.25 -5.18
CA SER A 237 -2.40 -5.17 -4.22
C SER A 237 -2.43 -3.86 -5.01
N VAL A 238 -3.56 -3.16 -4.99
CA VAL A 238 -3.71 -1.88 -5.68
C VAL A 238 -3.15 -0.78 -4.79
N VAL A 239 -2.18 -0.02 -5.30
CA VAL A 239 -1.31 0.81 -4.47
C VAL A 239 -1.65 2.30 -4.62
N GLY A 240 -2.33 2.85 -3.63
CA GLY A 240 -2.54 4.29 -3.47
C GLY A 240 -1.32 5.01 -2.89
N GLN A 241 -0.50 4.29 -2.10
CA GLN A 241 0.68 4.83 -1.43
C GLN A 241 1.57 5.65 -2.37
N HIS A 242 1.99 5.09 -3.51
CA HIS A 242 2.90 5.76 -4.43
C HIS A 242 2.35 7.11 -4.92
N MET A 243 1.05 7.17 -5.18
CA MET A 243 0.39 8.39 -5.66
C MET A 243 0.28 9.44 -4.56
N GLN A 244 -0.02 9.04 -3.32
CA GLN A 244 -0.07 9.94 -2.17
C GLN A 244 1.33 10.49 -1.83
N GLN A 245 2.35 9.64 -1.85
CA GLN A 245 3.74 10.06 -1.63
C GLN A 245 4.27 10.96 -2.74
N ALA A 246 3.76 10.84 -3.96
CA ALA A 246 4.06 11.75 -5.06
C ALA A 246 3.31 13.10 -4.96
N GLY A 247 2.37 13.26 -4.03
CA GLY A 247 1.69 14.51 -3.71
C GLY A 247 0.18 14.55 -3.96
N ALA A 248 -0.45 13.44 -4.39
CA ALA A 248 -1.90 13.36 -4.49
C ALA A 248 -2.57 13.63 -3.13
N THR A 249 -3.71 14.31 -3.16
CA THR A 249 -4.55 14.47 -1.96
C THR A 249 -5.14 13.12 -1.51
N PRO A 250 -5.60 12.98 -0.26
CA PRO A 250 -6.28 11.76 0.19
C PRO A 250 -7.48 11.35 -0.67
N ALA A 251 -8.28 12.30 -1.15
CA ALA A 251 -9.41 12.03 -2.04
C ALA A 251 -8.95 11.54 -3.43
N GLU A 252 -7.98 12.22 -4.03
CA GLU A 252 -7.38 11.81 -5.31
C GLU A 252 -6.76 10.41 -5.20
N THR A 253 -6.01 10.16 -4.14
CA THR A 253 -5.39 8.85 -3.89
C THR A 253 -6.42 7.73 -3.88
N MET A 254 -7.53 7.90 -3.17
CA MET A 254 -8.59 6.90 -3.13
C MET A 254 -9.28 6.76 -4.51
N GLY A 255 -9.58 7.86 -5.18
CA GLY A 255 -10.21 7.87 -6.50
C GLY A 255 -9.35 7.18 -7.56
N PHE A 256 -8.05 7.48 -7.61
CA PHE A 256 -7.10 6.83 -8.51
C PHE A 256 -6.94 5.34 -8.21
N THR A 257 -6.85 4.98 -6.93
CA THR A 257 -6.70 3.57 -6.52
C THR A 257 -7.93 2.74 -6.88
N LEU A 258 -9.13 3.27 -6.66
CA LEU A 258 -10.37 2.57 -7.04
C LEU A 258 -10.52 2.48 -8.57
N SER A 259 -10.13 3.51 -9.32
CA SER A 259 -10.10 3.48 -10.79
C SER A 259 -9.09 2.47 -11.33
N THR A 260 -7.93 2.32 -10.67
CA THR A 260 -6.96 1.28 -10.98
C THR A 260 -7.52 -0.12 -10.71
N ALA A 261 -8.19 -0.31 -9.58
CA ALA A 261 -8.84 -1.59 -9.25
C ALA A 261 -9.92 -1.95 -10.27
N LEU A 262 -10.71 -0.98 -10.72
CA LEU A 262 -11.69 -1.18 -11.80
C LEU A 262 -11.03 -1.61 -13.10
N GLN A 263 -9.92 -0.98 -13.48
CA GLN A 263 -9.16 -1.36 -14.68
C GLN A 263 -8.69 -2.81 -14.60
N TYR A 264 -8.08 -3.22 -13.50
CA TYR A 264 -7.60 -4.60 -13.33
C TYR A 264 -8.73 -5.61 -13.28
N ALA A 265 -9.85 -5.28 -12.66
CA ALA A 265 -11.04 -6.13 -12.64
C ALA A 265 -11.61 -6.33 -14.06
N GLN A 266 -11.71 -5.26 -14.85
CA GLN A 266 -12.16 -5.32 -16.23
C GLN A 266 -11.21 -6.16 -17.09
N ASP A 267 -9.90 -5.97 -16.96
CA ASP A 267 -8.88 -6.75 -17.65
C ASP A 267 -9.01 -8.25 -17.37
N CYS A 268 -9.31 -8.62 -16.12
CA CYS A 268 -9.56 -10.01 -15.73
C CYS A 268 -10.86 -10.57 -16.33
N ILE A 269 -11.94 -9.78 -16.30
CA ILE A 269 -13.24 -10.16 -16.89
C ILE A 269 -13.11 -10.36 -18.40
N GLU A 270 -12.42 -9.46 -19.12
CA GLU A 270 -12.15 -9.56 -20.55
C GLU A 270 -11.35 -10.83 -20.90
N ARG A 271 -10.52 -11.31 -19.99
CA ARG A 271 -9.80 -12.58 -20.09
C ARG A 271 -10.63 -13.81 -19.70
N GLY A 272 -11.91 -13.63 -19.37
CA GLY A 272 -12.82 -14.72 -19.01
C GLY A 272 -12.67 -15.21 -17.57
N MET A 273 -12.00 -14.46 -16.68
CA MET A 273 -11.92 -14.82 -15.27
C MET A 273 -13.24 -14.47 -14.56
N ASP A 274 -13.66 -15.33 -13.65
CA ASP A 274 -14.83 -15.09 -12.80
C ASP A 274 -14.57 -13.91 -11.85
N VAL A 275 -15.48 -12.94 -11.87
CA VAL A 275 -15.36 -11.70 -11.10
C VAL A 275 -15.34 -11.95 -9.60
N ASP A 276 -16.18 -12.84 -9.09
CA ASP A 276 -16.28 -13.14 -7.67
C ASP A 276 -15.05 -13.90 -7.14
N VAL A 277 -14.45 -14.75 -7.97
CA VAL A 277 -13.20 -15.43 -7.62
C VAL A 277 -12.04 -14.44 -7.60
N THR A 278 -11.99 -13.53 -8.57
CA THR A 278 -10.92 -12.54 -8.73
C THR A 278 -10.94 -11.49 -7.63
N LEU A 279 -12.07 -10.79 -7.44
CA LEU A 279 -12.18 -9.68 -6.50
C LEU A 279 -11.97 -10.08 -5.04
N ARG A 280 -12.31 -11.31 -4.66
CA ARG A 280 -12.04 -11.81 -3.30
C ARG A 280 -10.56 -11.79 -2.92
N ARG A 281 -9.66 -11.76 -3.90
CA ARG A 281 -8.21 -11.74 -3.72
C ARG A 281 -7.58 -10.38 -4.00
N PHE A 282 -8.37 -9.36 -4.33
CA PHE A 282 -7.89 -7.99 -4.38
C PHE A 282 -7.65 -7.46 -2.97
N THR A 283 -6.53 -6.80 -2.81
CA THR A 283 -6.17 -6.02 -1.62
C THR A 283 -5.73 -4.64 -2.05
N PHE A 284 -5.71 -3.71 -1.10
CA PHE A 284 -5.33 -2.33 -1.35
C PHE A 284 -4.19 -1.95 -0.41
N PHE A 285 -3.36 -1.02 -0.82
CA PHE A 285 -2.27 -0.52 -0.03
C PHE A 285 -2.24 1.01 -0.04
N PHE A 286 -2.25 1.62 1.14
CA PHE A 286 -2.30 3.07 1.29
C PHE A 286 -1.30 3.56 2.32
N ASP A 287 -0.84 4.80 2.12
CA ASP A 287 -0.30 5.62 3.20
C ASP A 287 -1.43 6.16 4.06
N ILE A 288 -1.10 6.39 5.33
CA ILE A 288 -1.93 7.06 6.31
C ILE A 288 -1.18 8.32 6.73
N SER A 289 -1.67 9.47 6.27
CA SER A 289 -1.04 10.76 6.55
C SER A 289 -1.40 11.30 7.94
N ILE A 290 -0.77 12.42 8.30
CA ILE A 290 -1.03 13.10 9.59
C ILE A 290 -2.40 13.79 9.64
N SER A 291 -3.13 13.89 8.51
CA SER A 291 -4.47 14.50 8.45
C SER A 291 -5.53 13.56 9.03
N PHE A 292 -5.57 13.44 10.34
CA PHE A 292 -6.20 12.38 11.13
C PHE A 292 -7.64 12.04 10.73
N PHE A 293 -8.55 13.00 10.80
CA PHE A 293 -9.97 12.75 10.50
C PHE A 293 -10.24 12.56 9.00
N GLU A 294 -9.48 13.24 8.17
CA GLU A 294 -9.55 13.08 6.72
C GLU A 294 -9.17 11.67 6.28
N GLU A 295 -8.10 11.11 6.86
CA GLU A 295 -7.69 9.73 6.61
C GLU A 295 -8.78 8.73 7.02
N ILE A 296 -9.39 8.93 8.19
CA ILE A 296 -10.49 8.07 8.65
C ILE A 296 -11.68 8.15 7.67
N ALA A 297 -12.06 9.35 7.26
CA ALA A 297 -13.18 9.56 6.33
C ALA A 297 -12.86 8.99 4.95
N LYS A 298 -11.63 9.13 4.45
CA LYS A 298 -11.14 8.52 3.19
C LYS A 298 -11.42 7.03 3.13
N PHE A 299 -11.07 6.28 4.16
CA PHE A 299 -11.26 4.83 4.18
C PHE A 299 -12.72 4.43 4.40
N ARG A 300 -13.50 5.19 5.15
CA ARG A 300 -14.94 4.98 5.32
C ARG A 300 -15.67 5.17 3.98
N ALA A 301 -15.41 6.26 3.28
CA ALA A 301 -15.93 6.53 1.94
C ALA A 301 -15.45 5.50 0.92
N GLY A 302 -14.16 5.17 0.93
CA GLY A 302 -13.57 4.17 0.03
C GLY A 302 -14.25 2.79 0.14
N ARG A 303 -14.62 2.33 1.35
CA ARG A 303 -15.38 1.09 1.54
C ARG A 303 -16.77 1.14 0.89
N ARG A 304 -17.51 2.25 1.08
CA ARG A 304 -18.83 2.44 0.45
C ARG A 304 -18.72 2.39 -1.07
N ILE A 305 -17.82 3.18 -1.62
CA ILE A 305 -17.63 3.29 -3.07
C ILE A 305 -17.23 1.94 -3.65
N TRP A 306 -16.22 1.27 -3.07
CA TRP A 306 -15.77 -0.03 -3.56
C TRP A 306 -16.89 -1.08 -3.54
N ALA A 307 -17.66 -1.15 -2.45
CA ALA A 307 -18.77 -2.10 -2.34
C ALA A 307 -19.81 -1.88 -3.43
N ARG A 308 -20.14 -0.61 -3.73
CA ARG A 308 -21.05 -0.23 -4.81
C ARG A 308 -20.45 -0.56 -6.19
N LEU A 309 -19.22 -0.19 -6.45
CA LEU A 309 -18.53 -0.47 -7.72
C LEU A 309 -18.43 -1.97 -7.99
N ALA A 310 -18.03 -2.76 -7.01
CA ALA A 310 -17.92 -4.21 -7.14
C ALA A 310 -19.28 -4.86 -7.42
N ARG A 311 -20.33 -4.45 -6.70
CA ARG A 311 -21.67 -4.98 -6.83
C ARG A 311 -22.37 -4.54 -8.11
N GLU A 312 -22.38 -3.24 -8.38
CA GLU A 312 -23.25 -2.63 -9.39
C GLU A 312 -22.54 -2.47 -10.74
N ARG A 313 -21.27 -2.05 -10.72
CA ARG A 313 -20.52 -1.81 -11.97
C ARG A 313 -19.82 -3.07 -12.50
N LEU A 314 -19.22 -3.87 -11.62
CA LEU A 314 -18.53 -5.12 -12.00
C LEU A 314 -19.45 -6.35 -11.95
N GLY A 315 -20.65 -6.25 -11.37
CA GLY A 315 -21.63 -7.33 -11.35
C GLY A 315 -21.28 -8.48 -10.40
N ALA A 316 -20.37 -8.29 -9.44
CA ALA A 316 -20.04 -9.29 -8.43
C ALA A 316 -21.26 -9.59 -7.53
N LYS A 317 -21.53 -10.86 -7.29
CA LYS A 317 -22.71 -11.32 -6.52
C LYS A 317 -22.37 -11.76 -5.10
N ASN A 318 -21.11 -12.15 -4.87
CA ASN A 318 -20.68 -12.63 -3.58
C ASN A 318 -20.29 -11.45 -2.67
N PRO A 319 -20.89 -11.28 -1.48
CA PRO A 319 -20.54 -10.20 -0.54
C PRO A 319 -19.05 -10.17 -0.15
N ALA A 320 -18.34 -11.29 -0.20
CA ALA A 320 -16.91 -11.32 0.06
C ALA A 320 -16.09 -10.57 -1.00
N SER A 321 -16.62 -10.42 -2.22
CA SER A 321 -16.00 -9.68 -3.33
C SER A 321 -16.17 -8.16 -3.19
N TRP A 322 -17.13 -7.70 -2.38
CA TRP A 322 -17.39 -6.27 -2.16
C TRP A 322 -16.55 -5.68 -1.03
N ARG A 323 -15.80 -6.52 -0.30
CA ARG A 323 -15.00 -6.10 0.86
C ARG A 323 -13.74 -5.39 0.43
N PHE A 324 -13.56 -4.17 0.91
CA PHE A 324 -12.35 -3.37 0.72
C PHE A 324 -11.31 -3.74 1.79
N LYS A 325 -10.41 -4.68 1.48
CA LYS A 325 -9.33 -5.11 2.37
C LYS A 325 -8.09 -4.29 2.12
N PHE A 326 -7.59 -3.57 3.11
CA PHE A 326 -6.42 -2.74 2.90
C PHE A 326 -5.32 -2.92 3.97
N HIS A 327 -4.10 -2.75 3.50
CA HIS A 327 -2.90 -2.54 4.28
C HIS A 327 -2.67 -1.05 4.41
N GLY A 328 -2.41 -0.56 5.62
CA GLY A 328 -2.01 0.82 5.89
C GLY A 328 -0.54 0.87 6.29
N GLN A 329 0.17 1.83 5.74
CA GLN A 329 1.49 2.23 6.20
C GLN A 329 1.40 3.64 6.75
N THR A 330 2.08 3.95 7.84
CA THR A 330 2.27 5.35 8.24
C THR A 330 3.04 6.08 7.15
N SER A 331 2.69 7.35 6.88
CA SER A 331 3.26 8.06 5.73
C SER A 331 4.65 8.58 6.01
N GLY A 332 5.66 8.03 5.33
CA GLY A 332 7.06 8.46 5.46
C GLY A 332 7.30 9.90 5.00
N VAL A 333 6.48 10.43 4.06
CA VAL A 333 6.63 11.82 3.57
C VAL A 333 6.21 12.88 4.59
N ASP A 334 5.49 12.50 5.64
CA ASP A 334 5.16 13.39 6.76
C ASP A 334 6.27 13.43 7.82
N LEU A 335 7.27 12.54 7.73
CA LEU A 335 8.38 12.48 8.66
C LEU A 335 9.48 13.47 8.27
N THR A 336 10.16 14.01 9.26
CA THR A 336 11.16 15.05 9.06
C THR A 336 12.56 14.59 9.51
N GLU A 337 13.59 15.06 8.80
CA GLU A 337 14.98 14.90 9.22
C GLU A 337 15.25 15.73 10.50
N GLN A 338 14.60 16.91 10.59
CA GLN A 338 14.68 17.78 11.74
C GLN A 338 13.94 17.19 12.93
N GLN A 339 14.52 17.29 14.12
CA GLN A 339 13.93 16.81 15.39
C GLN A 339 13.35 15.38 15.25
N PRO A 340 14.12 14.37 14.82
CA PRO A 340 13.57 13.08 14.34
C PRO A 340 12.85 12.27 15.41
N LEU A 341 13.07 12.51 16.71
CA LEU A 341 12.30 11.86 17.76
C LEU A 341 10.81 12.29 17.76
N ASN A 342 10.50 13.47 17.23
CA ASN A 342 9.11 13.91 17.05
C ASN A 342 8.37 13.02 16.04
N ASN A 343 9.09 12.29 15.17
CA ASN A 343 8.48 11.34 14.24
C ASN A 343 7.78 10.18 14.95
N ILE A 344 8.16 9.83 16.20
CA ILE A 344 7.45 8.85 17.02
C ILE A 344 6.00 9.30 17.25
N ALA A 345 5.80 10.59 17.57
CA ALA A 345 4.46 11.16 17.76
C ALA A 345 3.67 11.19 16.43
N ARG A 346 4.31 11.55 15.31
CA ARG A 346 3.68 11.54 13.99
C ARG A 346 3.22 10.14 13.60
N VAL A 347 4.12 9.16 13.68
CA VAL A 347 3.82 7.75 13.38
C VAL A 347 2.71 7.20 14.29
N THR A 348 2.71 7.54 15.58
CA THR A 348 1.65 7.12 16.52
C THR A 348 0.30 7.70 16.10
N THR A 349 0.24 8.99 15.74
CA THR A 349 -1.00 9.65 15.28
C THR A 349 -1.54 9.00 14.00
N GLN A 350 -0.68 8.77 13.02
CA GLN A 350 -1.02 8.09 11.77
C GLN A 350 -1.50 6.65 12.02
N ALA A 351 -0.83 5.91 12.91
CA ALA A 351 -1.21 4.55 13.27
C ALA A 351 -2.61 4.49 13.92
N ILE A 352 -2.93 5.43 14.82
CA ILE A 352 -4.27 5.53 15.43
C ILE A 352 -5.32 5.80 14.33
N ALA A 353 -5.05 6.72 13.40
CA ALA A 353 -5.96 6.99 12.29
C ALA A 353 -6.22 5.73 11.45
N GLY A 354 -5.17 4.94 11.15
CA GLY A 354 -5.30 3.67 10.44
C GLY A 354 -6.13 2.62 11.18
N ILE A 355 -5.91 2.47 12.49
CA ILE A 355 -6.68 1.53 13.33
C ILE A 355 -8.15 1.93 13.36
N LEU A 356 -8.45 3.21 13.61
CA LEU A 356 -9.83 3.72 13.63
C LEU A 356 -10.47 3.70 12.23
N SER A 357 -9.67 3.69 11.17
CA SER A 357 -10.13 3.45 9.80
C SER A 357 -10.50 2.00 9.51
N GLY A 358 -10.16 1.05 10.39
CA GLY A 358 -10.50 -0.37 10.25
C GLY A 358 -9.64 -1.13 9.24
N LEU A 359 -8.34 -0.88 9.18
CA LEU A 359 -7.37 -1.60 8.34
C LEU A 359 -7.25 -3.09 8.72
N GLN A 360 -6.72 -3.92 7.81
CA GLN A 360 -6.49 -5.35 8.05
C GLN A 360 -5.03 -5.68 8.39
N SER A 361 -4.11 -4.85 7.96
CA SER A 361 -2.70 -4.98 8.33
C SER A 361 -2.04 -3.61 8.36
N MET A 362 -0.96 -3.47 9.14
CA MET A 362 -0.27 -2.20 9.32
C MET A 362 1.24 -2.37 9.34
N HIS A 363 1.92 -1.41 8.70
CA HIS A 363 3.32 -1.08 8.89
C HIS A 363 3.42 0.28 9.59
N THR A 364 4.33 0.40 10.53
CA THR A 364 4.70 1.66 11.19
C THR A 364 6.14 2.00 10.81
N ASP A 365 6.36 3.19 10.28
CA ASP A 365 7.71 3.67 9.97
C ASP A 365 8.52 3.88 11.24
N ALA A 366 9.82 3.73 11.13
CA ALA A 366 10.73 4.06 12.20
C ALA A 366 10.98 5.58 12.25
N TYR A 367 11.31 6.12 13.41
CA TYR A 367 11.50 7.56 13.58
C TYR A 367 12.66 8.14 12.76
N ASP A 368 13.60 7.29 12.34
CA ASP A 368 14.78 7.63 11.53
C ASP A 368 14.58 7.39 10.02
N GLU A 369 13.37 7.02 9.58
CA GLU A 369 13.02 6.71 8.19
C GLU A 369 13.37 7.86 7.22
N ALA A 370 13.21 9.12 7.66
CA ALA A 370 13.53 10.29 6.86
C ALA A 370 15.06 10.44 6.56
N THR A 371 15.91 9.71 7.29
CA THR A 371 17.38 9.84 7.18
C THR A 371 18.07 8.60 6.65
N SER A 372 17.54 7.40 6.96
CA SER A 372 18.22 6.14 6.61
C SER A 372 17.29 4.92 6.71
N THR A 373 17.79 3.77 6.28
CA THR A 373 17.20 2.47 6.63
C THR A 373 17.16 2.32 8.15
N PRO A 374 16.04 1.87 8.73
CA PRO A 374 15.87 1.76 10.17
C PRO A 374 16.96 0.94 10.86
N THR A 375 17.45 1.45 11.99
CA THR A 375 18.33 0.71 12.88
C THR A 375 17.56 -0.43 13.58
N ALA A 376 18.28 -1.31 14.28
CA ALA A 376 17.63 -2.36 15.07
C ALA A 376 16.74 -1.76 16.18
N GLU A 377 17.21 -0.69 16.84
CA GLU A 377 16.48 0.00 17.90
C GLU A 377 15.24 0.71 17.37
N SER A 378 15.37 1.51 16.33
CA SER A 378 14.24 2.26 15.76
C SER A 378 13.15 1.33 15.18
N ALA A 379 13.55 0.21 14.57
CA ALA A 379 12.63 -0.82 14.13
C ALA A 379 11.85 -1.48 15.30
N GLN A 380 12.50 -1.70 16.44
CA GLN A 380 11.84 -2.21 17.65
C GLN A 380 10.84 -1.19 18.22
N ILE A 381 11.17 0.10 18.24
CA ILE A 381 10.27 1.17 18.66
C ILE A 381 9.04 1.23 17.74
N ALA A 382 9.24 1.11 16.42
CA ALA A 382 8.14 1.07 15.47
C ALA A 382 7.19 -0.13 15.71
N VAL A 383 7.72 -1.30 16.03
CA VAL A 383 6.91 -2.47 16.44
C VAL A 383 6.21 -2.22 17.78
N ALA A 384 6.93 -1.66 18.76
CA ALA A 384 6.39 -1.35 20.09
C ALA A 384 5.23 -0.36 20.02
N THR A 385 5.28 0.63 19.11
CA THR A 385 4.17 1.57 18.86
C THR A 385 2.87 0.82 18.58
N GLN A 386 2.88 -0.19 17.69
CA GLN A 386 1.70 -1.00 17.41
C GLN A 386 1.28 -1.84 18.62
N ASN A 387 2.24 -2.38 19.39
CA ASN A 387 1.94 -3.17 20.59
C ASN A 387 1.23 -2.32 21.65
N ILE A 388 1.73 -1.11 21.92
CA ILE A 388 1.11 -0.15 22.85
C ILE A 388 -0.34 0.16 22.43
N LEU A 389 -0.54 0.45 21.13
CA LEU A 389 -1.88 0.77 20.62
C LEU A 389 -2.84 -0.42 20.71
N ARG A 390 -2.33 -1.64 20.62
CA ARG A 390 -3.12 -2.88 20.70
C ARG A 390 -3.41 -3.29 22.14
N GLU A 391 -2.40 -3.21 23.04
CA GLU A 391 -2.48 -3.82 24.37
C GLU A 391 -2.85 -2.80 25.46
N GLU A 392 -2.44 -1.53 25.34
CA GLU A 392 -2.57 -0.53 26.41
C GLU A 392 -3.63 0.54 26.11
N ALA A 393 -3.81 0.91 24.82
CA ALA A 393 -4.64 2.05 24.44
C ALA A 393 -6.15 1.74 24.30
N HIS A 394 -6.57 0.48 24.49
CA HIS A 394 -7.97 0.05 24.43
C HIS A 394 -8.69 0.34 23.10
N LEU A 395 -7.94 0.53 21.99
CA LEU A 395 -8.52 0.88 20.68
C LEU A 395 -9.31 -0.27 20.06
N CYS A 396 -9.14 -1.51 20.55
CA CYS A 396 -9.82 -2.70 20.06
C CYS A 396 -11.13 -3.02 20.81
N ASP A 397 -11.46 -2.30 21.87
CA ASP A 397 -12.60 -2.64 22.75
C ASP A 397 -13.96 -2.35 22.11
N VAL A 398 -14.03 -1.32 21.28
CA VAL A 398 -15.27 -0.90 20.59
C VAL A 398 -15.06 -0.90 19.08
N ILE A 399 -16.03 -1.46 18.35
CA ILE A 399 -16.00 -1.48 16.89
C ILE A 399 -16.48 -0.11 16.39
N ASP A 400 -15.66 0.53 15.55
CA ASP A 400 -15.97 1.84 14.96
C ASP A 400 -16.44 2.88 16.00
N PRO A 401 -15.59 3.23 16.96
CA PRO A 401 -15.99 4.12 18.08
C PRO A 401 -16.38 5.54 17.62
N LEU A 402 -16.00 5.95 16.42
CA LEU A 402 -16.34 7.24 15.82
C LEU A 402 -17.65 7.20 15.02
N GLY A 403 -18.23 6.01 14.81
CA GLY A 403 -19.46 5.83 14.05
C GLY A 403 -20.63 6.58 14.70
N GLY A 404 -21.34 7.40 13.93
CA GLY A 404 -22.40 8.28 14.40
C GLY A 404 -21.95 9.66 14.86
N SER A 405 -20.64 9.97 14.81
CA SER A 405 -20.15 11.33 14.99
C SER A 405 -20.65 12.21 13.83
N TYR A 406 -21.34 13.28 14.12
CA TYR A 406 -21.84 14.21 13.10
C TYR A 406 -20.71 14.69 12.18
N TYR A 407 -19.57 15.02 12.75
CA TYR A 407 -18.40 15.44 11.97
C TYR A 407 -17.87 14.32 11.08
N VAL A 408 -17.61 13.15 11.65
CA VAL A 408 -17.01 12.03 10.88
C VAL A 408 -17.92 11.55 9.78
N GLU A 409 -19.24 11.44 10.04
CA GLU A 409 -20.19 11.00 9.01
C GLU A 409 -20.35 12.06 7.90
N THR A 410 -20.45 13.36 8.26
CA THR A 410 -20.50 14.45 7.27
C THR A 410 -19.21 14.51 6.44
N LEU A 411 -18.04 14.37 7.09
CA LEU A 411 -16.77 14.36 6.37
C LEU A 411 -16.65 13.13 5.45
N THR A 412 -17.16 11.97 5.90
CA THR A 412 -17.22 10.76 5.07
C THR A 412 -18.04 10.99 3.80
N ASP A 413 -19.20 11.64 3.90
CA ASP A 413 -20.07 11.95 2.75
C ASP A 413 -19.39 12.94 1.78
N ARG A 414 -18.73 13.97 2.32
CA ARG A 414 -17.97 14.93 1.49
C ARG A 414 -16.78 14.28 0.80
N MET A 415 -16.03 13.45 1.52
CA MET A 415 -14.94 12.68 0.92
C MET A 415 -15.43 11.71 -0.15
N GLU A 416 -16.60 11.08 0.05
CA GLU A 416 -17.22 10.23 -0.96
C GLU A 416 -17.49 11.01 -2.25
N ALA A 417 -18.05 12.22 -2.15
CA ALA A 417 -18.32 13.08 -3.31
C ALA A 417 -17.03 13.49 -4.06
N GLU A 418 -15.99 13.88 -3.32
CA GLU A 418 -14.69 14.24 -3.93
C GLU A 418 -14.04 13.03 -4.63
N ILE A 419 -14.05 11.86 -3.99
CA ILE A 419 -13.52 10.63 -4.58
C ILE A 419 -14.27 10.24 -5.86
N GLU A 420 -15.61 10.34 -5.85
CA GLU A 420 -16.44 10.06 -7.03
C GLU A 420 -16.20 11.05 -8.17
N ALA A 421 -15.93 12.33 -7.86
CA ALA A 421 -15.55 13.32 -8.85
C ALA A 421 -14.24 12.95 -9.54
N VAL A 422 -13.24 12.45 -8.78
CA VAL A 422 -11.98 11.94 -9.34
C VAL A 422 -12.24 10.72 -10.24
N ILE A 423 -13.02 9.74 -9.78
CA ILE A 423 -13.35 8.54 -10.57
C ILE A 423 -14.04 8.94 -11.88
N SER A 424 -15.00 9.87 -11.80
CA SER A 424 -15.73 10.37 -12.98
C SER A 424 -14.79 11.05 -14.00
N ARG A 425 -13.79 11.80 -13.52
CA ARG A 425 -12.77 12.42 -14.39
C ARG A 425 -11.92 11.37 -15.09
N ILE A 426 -11.54 10.31 -14.39
CA ILE A 426 -10.79 9.18 -14.96
C ILE A 426 -11.63 8.39 -15.98
N ASP A 427 -12.91 8.15 -15.66
CA ASP A 427 -13.84 7.48 -16.57
C ASP A 427 -14.04 8.27 -17.87
N ALA A 428 -14.18 9.59 -17.78
CA ALA A 428 -14.29 10.47 -18.95
C ALA A 428 -13.04 10.43 -19.86
N ALA A 429 -11.86 10.14 -19.31
CA ALA A 429 -10.62 9.92 -20.06
C ALA A 429 -10.53 8.51 -20.69
N GLY A 430 -11.52 7.65 -20.48
CA GLY A 430 -11.57 6.29 -21.00
C GLY A 430 -10.96 5.23 -20.10
N GLY A 431 -10.92 5.49 -18.80
CA GLY A 431 -10.43 4.57 -17.74
C GLY A 431 -8.98 4.84 -17.36
N MET A 432 -8.54 4.16 -16.28
CA MET A 432 -7.25 4.46 -15.62
C MET A 432 -6.04 4.21 -16.53
N TYR A 433 -6.06 3.15 -17.34
CA TYR A 433 -4.96 2.86 -18.25
C TYR A 433 -4.72 4.00 -19.25
N LYS A 434 -5.79 4.47 -19.91
CA LYS A 434 -5.70 5.57 -20.88
C LYS A 434 -5.39 6.91 -20.22
N ALA A 435 -5.96 7.16 -19.03
CA ALA A 435 -5.68 8.38 -18.27
C ALA A 435 -4.21 8.47 -17.86
N ALA A 436 -3.61 7.34 -17.43
CA ALA A 436 -2.19 7.25 -17.11
C ALA A 436 -1.31 7.44 -18.37
N GLU A 437 -1.64 6.75 -19.45
CA GLU A 437 -0.92 6.84 -20.73
C GLU A 437 -0.94 8.26 -21.32
N ALA A 438 -2.05 8.97 -21.16
CA ALA A 438 -2.20 10.37 -21.59
C ALA A 438 -1.58 11.39 -20.60
N GLY A 439 -1.07 10.97 -19.45
CA GLY A 439 -0.47 11.85 -18.45
C GLY A 439 -1.45 12.63 -17.59
N LEU A 440 -2.73 12.37 -17.67
CA LEU A 440 -3.76 13.09 -16.91
C LEU A 440 -3.56 12.93 -15.40
N VAL A 441 -3.33 11.70 -14.94
CA VAL A 441 -3.19 11.41 -13.52
C VAL A 441 -1.92 12.06 -12.95
N GLN A 442 -0.82 12.00 -13.68
CA GLN A 442 0.45 12.62 -13.31
C GLN A 442 0.33 14.14 -13.20
N THR A 443 -0.41 14.77 -14.12
CA THR A 443 -0.70 16.21 -14.07
C THR A 443 -1.51 16.58 -12.83
N MET A 444 -2.57 15.83 -12.50
CA MET A 444 -3.37 16.06 -11.29
C MET A 444 -2.51 15.96 -10.02
N ILE A 445 -1.69 14.93 -9.92
CA ILE A 445 -0.77 14.75 -8.78
C ILE A 445 0.21 15.92 -8.69
N GLY A 446 0.79 16.35 -9.82
CA GLY A 446 1.72 17.48 -9.87
C GLY A 446 1.09 18.79 -9.40
N GLU A 447 -0.13 19.08 -9.85
CA GLU A 447 -0.90 20.27 -9.42
C GLU A 447 -1.13 20.27 -7.90
N SER A 448 -1.56 19.13 -7.35
CA SER A 448 -1.81 18.97 -5.90
C SER A 448 -0.51 19.06 -5.07
N ALA A 449 0.58 18.49 -5.57
CA ALA A 449 1.90 18.57 -4.93
C ALA A 449 2.41 20.01 -4.83
N LEU A 450 2.34 20.76 -5.95
CA LEU A 450 2.75 22.17 -6.01
C LEU A 450 1.90 23.05 -5.09
N ALA A 451 0.58 22.83 -5.07
CA ALA A 451 -0.33 23.56 -4.19
C ALA A 451 -0.01 23.31 -2.71
N PHE A 452 0.29 22.06 -2.33
CA PHE A 452 0.67 21.73 -0.95
C PHE A 452 2.04 22.32 -0.57
N GLN A 453 3.01 22.24 -1.46
CA GLN A 453 4.33 22.86 -1.24
C GLN A 453 4.23 24.37 -1.01
N ALA A 454 3.41 25.06 -1.80
CA ALA A 454 3.17 26.50 -1.63
C ALA A 454 2.59 26.84 -0.25
N LYS A 455 1.72 25.98 0.31
CA LYS A 455 1.18 26.16 1.67
C LYS A 455 2.26 25.97 2.75
N ILE A 456 3.20 25.06 2.55
CA ILE A 456 4.34 24.90 3.47
C ILE A 456 5.26 26.12 3.40
N GLU A 457 5.58 26.61 2.20
CA GLU A 457 6.48 27.77 1.99
C GLU A 457 5.87 29.07 2.53
N SER A 458 4.57 29.26 2.37
CA SER A 458 3.87 30.43 2.93
C SER A 458 3.67 30.37 4.45
N GLY A 459 3.88 29.19 5.07
CA GLY A 459 3.59 28.95 6.49
C GLY A 459 2.10 28.76 6.79
N GLU A 460 1.23 28.66 5.79
CA GLU A 460 -0.16 28.26 5.96
C GLU A 460 -0.26 26.83 6.51
N GLN A 461 0.50 25.90 5.90
CA GLN A 461 0.72 24.56 6.45
C GLN A 461 1.95 24.56 7.34
N LYS A 462 1.75 24.31 8.63
CA LYS A 462 2.82 24.24 9.61
C LYS A 462 3.36 22.82 9.75
N VAL A 463 4.69 22.71 9.77
CA VAL A 463 5.43 21.48 10.02
C VAL A 463 6.46 21.75 11.11
N VAL A 464 6.26 21.16 12.29
CA VAL A 464 7.11 21.36 13.48
C VAL A 464 8.55 20.95 13.18
N GLY A 465 9.49 21.81 13.52
CA GLY A 465 10.93 21.64 13.27
C GLY A 465 11.34 22.05 11.84
N VAL A 466 10.40 22.26 10.90
CA VAL A 466 10.71 22.63 9.51
C VAL A 466 10.42 24.11 9.25
N ASN A 467 9.20 24.58 9.52
CA ASN A 467 8.80 25.98 9.31
C ASN A 467 8.19 26.64 10.55
N CYS A 468 8.12 25.93 11.68
CA CYS A 468 7.76 26.45 13.01
C CYS A 468 8.46 25.63 14.10
N TYR A 469 8.69 26.26 15.27
CA TYR A 469 9.35 25.66 16.44
C TYR A 469 10.70 25.01 16.08
N GLN A 470 11.49 25.70 15.28
CA GLN A 470 12.83 25.29 14.87
C GLN A 470 13.83 25.49 16.03
N ASP A 471 14.83 24.64 16.14
CA ASP A 471 15.95 24.79 17.05
C ASP A 471 17.11 25.48 16.33
N ASP A 472 17.56 26.63 16.82
CA ASP A 472 18.65 27.41 16.23
C ASP A 472 20.02 26.67 16.29
N ASP A 473 20.18 25.76 17.26
CA ASP A 473 21.41 24.99 17.53
C ASP A 473 21.30 23.51 17.11
N GLU A 474 20.38 23.15 16.21
CA GLU A 474 20.28 21.76 15.77
C GLU A 474 21.57 21.34 15.05
N VAL A 475 22.52 20.86 15.84
CA VAL A 475 23.67 20.14 15.31
C VAL A 475 23.10 18.93 14.57
N ARG A 476 23.13 18.95 13.24
CA ARG A 476 22.86 17.76 12.42
C ARG A 476 23.71 16.64 12.98
N SER A 477 23.14 15.89 13.91
CA SER A 477 23.85 14.76 14.49
C SER A 477 24.16 13.83 13.35
N SER A 478 25.41 13.55 13.10
CA SER A 478 25.86 12.51 12.20
C SER A 478 25.48 11.17 12.82
N ARG A 479 24.15 10.85 12.79
CA ARG A 479 23.67 9.56 13.25
C ARG A 479 24.23 8.51 12.31
N ALA A 480 24.79 7.49 12.89
CA ALA A 480 25.30 6.36 12.13
C ALA A 480 24.15 5.73 11.34
N THR A 481 24.18 5.88 10.02
CA THR A 481 23.27 5.15 9.13
C THR A 481 23.64 3.68 9.18
N GLU A 482 22.65 2.79 9.40
CA GLU A 482 22.90 1.36 9.32
C GLU A 482 23.21 1.01 7.86
N ARG A 483 24.41 0.52 7.61
CA ARG A 483 24.82 0.05 6.29
C ARG A 483 25.14 -1.43 6.34
N PRO A 484 24.86 -2.18 5.27
CA PRO A 484 25.30 -3.56 5.17
C PRO A 484 26.81 -3.69 5.31
N ASP A 485 27.24 -4.77 5.95
CA ASP A 485 28.67 -5.12 6.02
C ASP A 485 29.21 -5.39 4.61
N LEU A 486 30.10 -4.56 4.14
CA LEU A 486 30.67 -4.64 2.79
C LEU A 486 31.42 -5.97 2.56
N THR A 487 32.09 -6.51 3.59
CA THR A 487 32.81 -7.78 3.46
C THR A 487 31.82 -8.92 3.21
N ARG A 488 30.74 -9.01 4.00
CA ARG A 488 29.67 -9.99 3.81
C ARG A 488 28.98 -9.82 2.46
N MET A 489 28.79 -8.58 2.01
CA MET A 489 28.19 -8.31 0.70
C MET A 489 29.10 -8.79 -0.44
N LYS A 490 30.40 -8.55 -0.37
CA LYS A 490 31.37 -9.07 -1.35
C LYS A 490 31.40 -10.62 -1.38
N GLU A 491 31.35 -11.25 -0.21
CA GLU A 491 31.26 -12.71 -0.11
C GLU A 491 29.94 -13.24 -0.70
N HIS A 492 28.83 -12.53 -0.47
CA HIS A 492 27.55 -12.87 -1.04
C HIS A 492 27.59 -12.83 -2.59
N VAL A 493 28.13 -11.77 -3.17
CA VAL A 493 28.32 -11.65 -4.62
C VAL A 493 29.25 -12.72 -5.17
N ALA A 494 30.34 -13.05 -4.45
CA ALA A 494 31.26 -14.12 -4.87
C ALA A 494 30.56 -15.49 -4.88
N ARG A 495 29.78 -15.81 -3.85
CA ARG A 495 28.96 -17.05 -3.81
C ARG A 495 27.94 -17.09 -4.95
N PHE A 496 27.33 -15.97 -5.27
CA PHE A 496 26.38 -15.88 -6.37
C PHE A 496 27.03 -16.13 -7.73
N LYS A 497 28.23 -15.59 -7.99
CA LYS A 497 29.01 -15.87 -9.21
C LYS A 497 29.35 -17.36 -9.32
N ALA A 498 29.84 -17.96 -8.25
CA ALA A 498 30.12 -19.39 -8.19
C ALA A 498 28.87 -20.24 -8.46
N PHE A 499 27.70 -19.85 -7.95
CA PHE A 499 26.44 -20.49 -8.24
C PHE A 499 26.11 -20.44 -9.75
N LYS A 500 26.29 -19.29 -10.41
CA LYS A 500 26.04 -19.13 -11.86
C LYS A 500 26.98 -20.02 -12.71
N GLU A 501 28.21 -20.25 -12.24
CA GLU A 501 29.17 -21.12 -12.92
C GLU A 501 28.87 -22.62 -12.74
N GLN A 502 28.36 -23.02 -11.57
CA GLN A 502 28.17 -24.43 -11.19
C GLN A 502 26.81 -25.02 -11.60
N ARG A 503 25.80 -24.17 -11.84
CA ARG A 503 24.46 -24.63 -12.23
C ARG A 503 24.43 -25.20 -13.65
N SER A 504 23.42 -26.00 -13.97
CA SER A 504 23.21 -26.56 -15.30
C SER A 504 22.83 -25.48 -16.32
N GLN A 505 23.74 -25.15 -17.22
CA GLN A 505 23.46 -24.17 -18.28
C GLN A 505 22.35 -24.64 -19.24
N ALA A 506 22.22 -25.96 -19.43
CA ALA A 506 21.13 -26.53 -20.24
C ALA A 506 19.76 -26.31 -19.60
N ASP A 507 19.66 -26.41 -18.27
CA ASP A 507 18.42 -26.13 -17.55
C ASP A 507 18.07 -24.65 -17.57
N VAL A 508 19.06 -23.78 -17.43
CA VAL A 508 18.89 -22.33 -17.55
C VAL A 508 18.36 -21.96 -18.92
N GLN A 509 18.99 -22.48 -19.99
CA GLN A 509 18.55 -22.20 -21.37
C GLN A 509 17.14 -22.71 -21.60
N ARG A 510 16.80 -23.92 -21.14
CA ARG A 510 15.44 -24.47 -21.25
C ARG A 510 14.41 -23.58 -20.55
N GLY A 511 14.73 -23.05 -19.37
CA GLY A 511 13.85 -22.13 -18.63
C GLY A 511 13.63 -20.81 -19.38
N LEU A 512 14.69 -20.24 -19.94
CA LEU A 512 14.62 -18.99 -20.73
C LEU A 512 13.87 -19.19 -22.04
N ASP A 513 14.08 -20.30 -22.74
CA ASP A 513 13.35 -20.63 -23.97
C ASP A 513 11.85 -20.81 -23.72
N ALA A 514 11.48 -21.42 -22.57
CA ALA A 514 10.09 -21.56 -22.16
C ALA A 514 9.43 -20.21 -21.88
N ILE A 515 10.14 -19.26 -21.24
CA ILE A 515 9.64 -17.88 -21.02
C ILE A 515 9.46 -17.17 -22.37
N THR A 516 10.44 -17.23 -23.26
CA THR A 516 10.38 -16.62 -24.61
C THR A 516 9.19 -17.18 -25.40
N SER A 517 9.01 -18.50 -25.40
CA SER A 517 7.88 -19.16 -26.07
C SER A 517 6.53 -18.67 -25.51
N ALA A 518 6.39 -18.62 -24.21
CA ALA A 518 5.16 -18.15 -23.56
C ALA A 518 4.89 -16.66 -23.83
N ALA A 519 5.93 -15.83 -23.87
CA ALA A 519 5.79 -14.41 -24.19
C ALA A 519 5.29 -14.18 -25.63
N ALA A 520 5.72 -15.01 -26.58
CA ALA A 520 5.26 -14.99 -27.97
C ALA A 520 3.85 -15.60 -28.16
N SER A 521 3.37 -16.40 -27.21
CA SER A 521 2.06 -17.06 -27.26
C SER A 521 0.97 -16.17 -26.63
N SER A 522 -0.23 -16.13 -27.21
CA SER A 522 -1.40 -15.47 -26.62
C SER A 522 -2.12 -16.35 -25.58
N SER A 523 -1.86 -17.65 -25.54
CA SER A 523 -2.57 -18.63 -24.72
C SER A 523 -1.74 -19.21 -23.57
N GLU A 524 -0.41 -19.13 -23.63
CA GLU A 524 0.44 -19.62 -22.56
C GLU A 524 0.56 -18.60 -21.42
N ASN A 525 0.65 -19.12 -20.19
CA ASN A 525 0.82 -18.31 -18.98
C ASN A 525 2.32 -18.05 -18.76
N ILE A 526 2.75 -16.81 -18.94
CA ILE A 526 4.15 -16.38 -18.76
C ILE A 526 4.61 -16.62 -17.33
N TYR A 527 3.76 -16.32 -16.35
CA TYR A 527 4.16 -16.43 -14.93
C TYR A 527 4.39 -17.89 -14.52
N ALA A 528 3.64 -18.84 -15.07
CA ALA A 528 3.92 -20.27 -14.86
C ALA A 528 5.35 -20.64 -15.31
N ARG A 529 5.80 -20.11 -16.44
CA ARG A 529 7.17 -20.33 -16.93
C ARG A 529 8.23 -19.60 -16.10
N VAL A 530 7.89 -18.45 -15.52
CA VAL A 530 8.77 -17.77 -14.54
C VAL A 530 8.99 -18.65 -13.31
N VAL A 531 7.93 -19.28 -12.78
CA VAL A 531 8.05 -20.21 -11.64
C VAL A 531 8.91 -21.43 -12.00
N GLU A 532 8.68 -22.05 -13.15
CA GLU A 532 9.49 -23.18 -13.63
C GLU A 532 10.97 -22.79 -13.84
N ALA A 533 11.23 -21.63 -14.43
CA ALA A 533 12.58 -21.12 -14.64
C ALA A 533 13.31 -20.88 -13.32
N ALA A 534 12.63 -20.32 -12.31
CA ALA A 534 13.17 -20.13 -10.97
C ALA A 534 13.57 -21.47 -10.31
N GLU A 535 12.80 -22.54 -10.54
CA GLU A 535 13.13 -23.90 -10.06
C GLU A 535 14.35 -24.49 -10.78
N LEU A 536 14.56 -24.12 -12.05
CA LEU A 536 15.69 -24.55 -12.88
C LEU A 536 16.99 -23.76 -12.59
N GLY A 537 16.94 -22.81 -11.65
CA GLY A 537 18.10 -21.99 -11.25
C GLY A 537 18.34 -20.78 -12.14
N VAL A 538 17.36 -20.35 -12.92
CA VAL A 538 17.41 -19.08 -13.64
C VAL A 538 17.31 -17.94 -12.61
N THR A 539 18.17 -16.93 -12.75
CA THR A 539 18.23 -15.81 -11.80
C THR A 539 17.18 -14.75 -12.09
N HIS A 540 16.98 -13.88 -11.11
CA HIS A 540 16.10 -12.72 -11.24
C HIS A 540 16.44 -11.85 -12.47
N GLY A 541 17.71 -11.44 -12.60
CA GLY A 541 18.16 -10.59 -13.71
C GLY A 541 18.00 -11.27 -15.07
N GLU A 542 18.26 -12.57 -15.16
CA GLU A 542 18.08 -13.34 -16.40
C GLU A 542 16.61 -13.43 -16.83
N ILE A 543 15.69 -13.69 -15.87
CA ILE A 543 14.24 -13.71 -16.12
C ILE A 543 13.77 -12.34 -16.63
N VAL A 544 14.15 -11.27 -15.91
CA VAL A 544 13.75 -9.91 -16.28
C VAL A 544 14.33 -9.51 -17.63
N SER A 545 15.59 -9.81 -17.89
CA SER A 545 16.25 -9.50 -19.16
C SER A 545 15.63 -10.27 -20.34
N CYS A 546 15.23 -11.52 -20.12
CA CYS A 546 14.51 -12.32 -21.12
C CYS A 546 13.17 -11.64 -21.45
N LEU A 547 12.36 -11.32 -20.45
CA LEU A 547 11.04 -10.69 -20.66
C LEU A 547 11.14 -9.26 -21.24
N ARG A 548 12.21 -8.50 -20.94
CA ARG A 548 12.45 -7.22 -21.59
C ARG A 548 12.66 -7.31 -23.10
N ARG A 549 13.33 -8.35 -23.56
CA ARG A 549 13.52 -8.57 -25.00
C ARG A 549 12.21 -8.86 -25.71
N GLU A 550 11.32 -9.61 -25.06
CA GLU A 550 10.05 -10.06 -25.64
C GLU A 550 8.92 -9.03 -25.48
N LEU A 551 8.83 -8.38 -24.31
CA LEU A 551 7.70 -7.53 -23.93
C LEU A 551 8.06 -6.03 -23.88
N GLY A 552 9.32 -5.67 -24.11
CA GLY A 552 9.82 -4.32 -24.05
C GLY A 552 10.21 -3.86 -22.64
N PHE A 553 11.13 -2.90 -22.60
CA PHE A 553 11.59 -2.22 -21.37
C PHE A 553 10.64 -1.09 -20.97
N GLY A 554 10.39 -0.94 -19.68
CA GLY A 554 9.58 0.17 -19.17
C GLY A 554 10.29 1.51 -19.32
N GLN A 555 9.53 2.54 -19.67
CA GLN A 555 9.99 3.91 -19.79
C GLN A 555 8.99 4.82 -19.05
N PRO A 556 9.42 5.95 -18.47
CA PRO A 556 8.51 6.96 -17.99
C PRO A 556 7.48 7.33 -19.06
N LEU A 557 6.20 7.43 -18.69
CA LEU A 557 5.15 7.83 -19.64
C LEU A 557 5.22 9.32 -19.96
N ILE A 558 5.69 10.12 -18.98
CA ILE A 558 5.95 11.54 -19.13
C ILE A 558 7.40 11.80 -18.77
N ILE A 559 8.11 12.49 -19.64
CA ILE A 559 9.43 13.05 -19.36
C ILE A 559 9.18 14.53 -19.09
N ALA A 560 9.29 14.95 -17.83
CA ALA A 560 9.17 16.36 -17.42
C ALA A 560 10.42 17.14 -17.80
#